data_f00464c02a214c93a5176486d03febb5
#
_entry.id   f00464c02a214c93a5176486d03febb5
#
_cell.length_a   1.000
_cell.length_b   1.000
_cell.length_c   1.000
_cell.angle_alpha   90.00
_cell.angle_beta   90.00
_cell.angle_gamma   90.00
#
_symmetry.space_group_name_H-M   'P 1'
#
loop_
_entity.id
_entity.type
_entity.pdbx_description
1 polymer ?
#
loop_
_entity_poly.entity_id
_entity_poly.type
_entity_poly.pdbx_seq_one_letter_code
_entity_poly.pdbx_strand_id
1 'polypeptide(L)'
;VKVHLHLSTELLLQVREAAEAEAIKIFGRNLHELLLAAPAGPKAVLGLDPGLRTGCKVAVVDATGKLLDTATIYPHQPRNDWQGALATITQLVLRHGVELISIGNGTASRETDKFAAEVVKLVAEQKPEQKLAKIVVSEAGASVYSASAFAAAEFPSLDVSLRGAVSIARRLQDPLAELVKIDPKSIGVGQYQHDVNQRALARSLDATVEDCVNAVGVDVNTASAPLLARVSGLNRVLAQNLVEYRDTHGRFQNRHMILKVPRLGEKTFEQAAGFLRINDGDNPLDRSAVHPEAYPVVERMLARLNKGIAEVMGKPAALKELSPAEFTDETFGLPTVRDILTELEKPGRDPRPEFKTATFRDGVESLADLQAGMVLEGVVTNVAAFGAFVDIGVHQDGLVHVSALANKFVKDPHEVVKPGQIVKVKVLAVDVPRQRISLTMRMEDAAATTTQPDPRAGGPRDARDRRPADQQRGGSREPQPIGAFALALARAKEKK
;
A
#
# COMPACT_ATOMS: atom_id res chain seq x y z
N VAL A 1 -9.20 -25.90 43.79
CA VAL A 1 -8.23 -24.80 43.54
C VAL A 1 -7.29 -25.15 42.38
N LYS A 2 -6.52 -26.27 42.43
CA LYS A 2 -5.55 -26.63 41.39
C LYS A 2 -6.21 -26.80 40.00
N VAL A 3 -7.34 -27.52 39.90
CA VAL A 3 -8.08 -27.73 38.65
C VAL A 3 -8.58 -26.41 38.06
N HIS A 4 -9.14 -25.55 38.88
CA HIS A 4 -9.62 -24.24 38.42
C HIS A 4 -8.48 -23.38 37.85
N LEU A 5 -7.34 -23.29 38.53
CA LEU A 5 -6.19 -22.54 38.07
C LEU A 5 -5.66 -23.10 36.71
N HIS A 6 -5.58 -24.44 36.60
CA HIS A 6 -5.11 -25.10 35.40
C HIS A 6 -6.04 -24.82 34.21
N LEU A 7 -7.35 -25.01 34.38
CA LEU A 7 -8.36 -24.73 33.35
C LEU A 7 -8.38 -23.25 32.95
N SER A 8 -8.28 -22.35 33.96
CA SER A 8 -8.25 -20.90 33.61
C SER A 8 -7.02 -20.54 32.79
N THR A 9 -5.85 -21.10 33.14
CA THR A 9 -4.61 -20.85 32.38
C THR A 9 -4.70 -21.40 30.97
N GLU A 10 -5.22 -22.63 30.82
CA GLU A 10 -5.40 -23.29 29.53
C GLU A 10 -6.35 -22.50 28.61
N LEU A 11 -7.51 -22.10 29.14
CA LEU A 11 -8.48 -21.30 28.38
C LEU A 11 -7.92 -19.94 27.96
N LEU A 12 -7.20 -19.25 28.85
CA LEU A 12 -6.56 -17.97 28.52
C LEU A 12 -5.48 -18.13 27.45
N LEU A 13 -4.73 -19.25 27.49
CA LEU A 13 -3.72 -19.55 26.49
C LEU A 13 -4.35 -19.78 25.12
N GLN A 14 -5.43 -20.57 25.05
CA GLN A 14 -6.17 -20.81 23.80
C GLN A 14 -6.77 -19.53 23.21
N VAL A 15 -7.35 -18.66 24.05
CA VAL A 15 -7.89 -17.35 23.61
C VAL A 15 -6.76 -16.47 23.08
N ARG A 16 -5.61 -16.44 23.77
CA ARG A 16 -4.44 -15.70 23.32
C ARG A 16 -3.92 -16.21 21.98
N GLU A 17 -3.73 -17.49 21.81
CA GLU A 17 -3.25 -18.10 20.56
C GLU A 17 -4.20 -17.80 19.40
N ALA A 18 -5.50 -17.89 19.60
CA ALA A 18 -6.49 -17.54 18.61
C ALA A 18 -6.43 -16.04 18.23
N ALA A 19 -6.27 -15.16 19.22
CA ALA A 19 -6.13 -13.71 18.99
C ALA A 19 -4.84 -13.36 18.24
N GLU A 20 -3.71 -14.01 18.61
CA GLU A 20 -2.42 -13.81 17.93
C GLU A 20 -2.49 -14.30 16.46
N ALA A 21 -3.13 -15.43 16.20
CA ALA A 21 -3.31 -15.95 14.84
C ALA A 21 -4.11 -14.99 13.96
N GLU A 22 -5.21 -14.41 14.47
CA GLU A 22 -6.01 -13.44 13.73
C GLU A 22 -5.24 -12.11 13.53
N ALA A 23 -4.50 -11.66 14.53
CA ALA A 23 -3.64 -10.47 14.40
C ALA A 23 -2.57 -10.66 13.32
N ILE A 24 -1.88 -11.80 13.28
CA ILE A 24 -0.87 -12.12 12.27
C ILE A 24 -1.47 -12.13 10.87
N LYS A 25 -2.68 -12.67 10.71
CA LYS A 25 -3.40 -12.67 9.44
C LYS A 25 -3.73 -11.25 8.96
N ILE A 26 -4.14 -10.37 9.87
CA ILE A 26 -4.38 -8.94 9.55
C ILE A 26 -3.06 -8.26 9.14
N PHE A 27 -1.97 -8.52 9.86
CA PHE A 27 -0.65 -7.96 9.51
C PHE A 27 -0.19 -8.42 8.13
N GLY A 28 -0.40 -9.69 7.78
CA GLY A 28 -0.14 -10.21 6.43
C GLY A 28 -0.96 -9.47 5.36
N ARG A 29 -2.26 -9.22 5.61
CA ARG A 29 -3.12 -8.45 4.70
C ARG A 29 -2.64 -7.02 4.53
N ASN A 30 -2.29 -6.34 5.61
CA ASN A 30 -1.77 -4.97 5.55
C ASN A 30 -0.46 -4.90 4.77
N LEU A 31 0.43 -5.88 4.94
CA LEU A 31 1.66 -5.97 4.14
C LEU A 31 1.36 -6.20 2.65
N HIS A 32 0.44 -7.10 2.33
CA HIS A 32 0.00 -7.36 0.96
C HIS A 32 -0.52 -6.08 0.27
N GLU A 33 -1.34 -5.29 0.96
CA GLU A 33 -1.86 -4.02 0.43
C GLU A 33 -0.75 -2.99 0.19
N LEU A 34 0.26 -2.92 1.05
CA LEU A 34 1.42 -2.06 0.85
C LEU A 34 2.28 -2.49 -0.33
N LEU A 35 2.54 -3.80 -0.48
CA LEU A 35 3.37 -4.35 -1.55
C LEU A 35 2.71 -4.22 -2.92
N LEU A 36 1.39 -4.43 -2.99
CA LEU A 36 0.61 -4.37 -4.23
C LEU A 36 -0.08 -3.01 -4.44
N ALA A 37 0.37 -1.96 -3.77
CA ALA A 37 -0.08 -0.59 -4.08
C ALA A 37 0.29 -0.21 -5.52
N ALA A 38 -0.51 0.67 -6.13
CA ALA A 38 -0.35 1.09 -7.52
C ALA A 38 1.03 1.72 -7.78
N PRO A 39 1.86 1.16 -8.68
CA PRO A 39 3.15 1.75 -9.03
C PRO A 39 2.95 2.94 -9.97
N ALA A 40 3.62 4.07 -9.70
CA ALA A 40 3.62 5.21 -10.61
C ALA A 40 4.42 4.96 -11.90
N GLY A 41 5.23 3.90 -11.90
CA GLY A 41 6.05 3.51 -13.03
C GLY A 41 7.29 4.40 -13.25
N PRO A 42 7.86 4.39 -14.46
CA PRO A 42 9.14 5.04 -14.78
C PRO A 42 8.99 6.55 -14.94
N LYS A 43 8.82 7.27 -13.83
CA LYS A 43 8.73 8.73 -13.77
C LYS A 43 9.84 9.31 -12.91
N ALA A 44 10.24 10.57 -13.19
CA ALA A 44 11.14 11.31 -12.32
C ALA A 44 10.38 11.73 -11.05
N VAL A 45 10.90 11.34 -9.88
CA VAL A 45 10.25 11.55 -8.57
C VAL A 45 11.16 12.30 -7.62
N LEU A 46 10.60 13.27 -6.91
CA LEU A 46 11.22 13.93 -5.78
C LEU A 46 10.64 13.37 -4.48
N GLY A 47 11.45 12.71 -3.67
CA GLY A 47 11.07 12.18 -2.35
C GLY A 47 11.32 13.20 -1.25
N LEU A 48 10.31 13.40 -0.41
CA LEU A 48 10.39 14.19 0.81
C LEU A 48 10.24 13.27 2.02
N ASP A 49 11.26 13.22 2.85
CA ASP A 49 11.23 12.59 4.17
C ASP A 49 11.02 13.67 5.21
N PRO A 50 9.80 13.83 5.76
CA PRO A 50 9.46 14.94 6.63
C PRO A 50 10.23 14.92 7.95
N GLY A 51 10.63 16.08 8.45
CA GLY A 51 11.28 16.19 9.74
C GLY A 51 11.29 17.62 10.26
N LEU A 52 10.92 17.80 11.54
CA LEU A 52 10.87 19.13 12.18
C LEU A 52 12.27 19.63 12.54
N ARG A 53 12.98 18.93 13.45
CA ARG A 53 14.27 19.36 13.98
C ARG A 53 15.42 19.19 13.00
N THR A 54 15.48 18.03 12.37
CA THR A 54 16.57 17.65 11.46
C THR A 54 16.38 18.16 10.05
N GLY A 55 15.26 18.84 9.78
CA GLY A 55 14.83 19.29 8.46
C GLY A 55 14.24 18.16 7.61
N CYS A 56 13.54 18.54 6.54
CA CYS A 56 13.03 17.60 5.54
C CYS A 56 14.16 17.18 4.62
N LYS A 57 14.37 15.87 4.46
CA LYS A 57 15.34 15.31 3.54
C LYS A 57 14.73 15.17 2.17
N VAL A 58 15.49 15.54 1.17
CA VAL A 58 15.06 15.59 -0.23
C VAL A 58 15.96 14.70 -1.06
N ALA A 59 15.36 13.89 -1.91
CA ALA A 59 16.08 13.12 -2.92
C ALA A 59 15.33 13.16 -4.25
N VAL A 60 16.03 13.39 -5.34
CA VAL A 60 15.47 13.31 -6.70
C VAL A 60 15.99 12.05 -7.37
N VAL A 61 15.06 11.25 -7.88
CA VAL A 61 15.39 10.05 -8.67
C VAL A 61 14.85 10.18 -10.09
N ASP A 62 15.58 9.63 -11.06
CA ASP A 62 15.12 9.56 -12.45
C ASP A 62 14.09 8.43 -12.66
N ALA A 63 13.63 8.27 -13.90
CA ALA A 63 12.67 7.26 -14.28
C ALA A 63 13.13 5.80 -14.01
N THR A 64 14.43 5.58 -13.82
CA THR A 64 15.00 4.25 -13.49
C THR A 64 15.22 4.05 -11.99
N GLY A 65 14.91 5.05 -11.16
CA GLY A 65 15.18 5.05 -9.73
C GLY A 65 16.62 5.43 -9.35
N LYS A 66 17.44 5.88 -10.31
CA LYS A 66 18.80 6.36 -10.05
C LYS A 66 18.74 7.72 -9.34
N LEU A 67 19.51 7.87 -8.27
CA LEU A 67 19.65 9.13 -7.55
C LEU A 67 20.34 10.18 -8.42
N LEU A 68 19.70 11.35 -8.60
CA LEU A 68 20.20 12.48 -9.35
C LEU A 68 20.72 13.61 -8.46
N ASP A 69 19.95 13.94 -7.41
CA ASP A 69 20.26 15.08 -6.56
C ASP A 69 19.69 14.89 -5.15
N THR A 70 20.27 15.61 -4.16
CA THR A 70 19.78 15.58 -2.78
C THR A 70 19.88 16.96 -2.15
N ALA A 71 18.98 17.24 -1.19
CA ALA A 71 19.02 18.44 -0.38
C ALA A 71 18.47 18.19 1.02
N THR A 72 18.73 19.11 1.94
CA THR A 72 18.02 19.19 3.22
C THR A 72 17.44 20.58 3.35
N ILE A 73 16.13 20.66 3.54
CA ILE A 73 15.39 21.91 3.66
C ILE A 73 14.76 22.03 5.04
N TYR A 74 14.45 23.24 5.46
CA TYR A 74 13.95 23.53 6.80
C TYR A 74 12.69 24.41 6.77
N PRO A 75 11.62 24.01 6.06
CA PRO A 75 10.41 24.82 5.94
C PRO A 75 9.67 24.97 7.27
N HIS A 76 9.83 24.04 8.20
CA HIS A 76 9.09 23.96 9.46
C HIS A 76 9.89 24.51 10.65
N GLN A 77 9.19 24.74 11.76
CA GLN A 77 9.85 25.12 13.02
C GLN A 77 10.91 24.07 13.43
N PRO A 78 12.04 24.49 14.06
CA PRO A 78 12.31 25.82 14.59
C PRO A 78 12.91 26.82 13.59
N ARG A 79 13.45 26.40 12.44
CA ARG A 79 14.11 27.30 11.47
C ARG A 79 13.14 28.14 10.64
N ASN A 80 12.03 27.54 10.24
CA ASN A 80 10.93 28.18 9.50
C ASN A 80 11.38 28.92 8.22
N ASP A 81 12.38 28.34 7.51
CA ASP A 81 12.87 28.86 6.23
C ASP A 81 11.97 28.38 5.07
N TRP A 82 10.75 28.90 5.03
CA TRP A 82 9.74 28.52 4.04
C TRP A 82 10.16 28.94 2.62
N GLN A 83 10.58 30.18 2.44
CA GLN A 83 10.90 30.75 1.13
C GLN A 83 12.17 30.13 0.52
N GLY A 84 13.22 29.92 1.32
CA GLY A 84 14.44 29.23 0.86
C GLY A 84 14.18 27.78 0.48
N ALA A 85 13.32 27.12 1.25
CA ALA A 85 12.89 25.74 0.92
C ALA A 85 12.08 25.70 -0.38
N LEU A 86 11.11 26.61 -0.59
CA LEU A 86 10.34 26.71 -1.84
C LEU A 86 11.25 26.92 -3.05
N ALA A 87 12.17 27.86 -2.97
CA ALA A 87 13.12 28.14 -4.05
C ALA A 87 13.96 26.90 -4.39
N THR A 88 14.48 26.22 -3.35
CA THR A 88 15.30 25.00 -3.52
C THR A 88 14.53 23.89 -4.22
N ILE A 89 13.31 23.57 -3.75
CA ILE A 89 12.53 22.47 -4.33
C ILE A 89 12.05 22.82 -5.73
N THR A 90 11.58 24.05 -5.96
CA THR A 90 11.16 24.49 -7.30
C THR A 90 12.32 24.38 -8.29
N GLN A 91 13.54 24.78 -7.90
CA GLN A 91 14.72 24.66 -8.73
C GLN A 91 15.04 23.18 -9.06
N LEU A 92 15.00 22.27 -8.07
CA LEU A 92 15.23 20.84 -8.29
C LEU A 92 14.19 20.23 -9.23
N VAL A 93 12.91 20.56 -9.03
CA VAL A 93 11.80 20.09 -9.87
C VAL A 93 11.98 20.52 -11.32
N LEU A 94 12.30 21.78 -11.56
CA LEU A 94 12.49 22.31 -12.92
C LEU A 94 13.75 21.77 -13.58
N ARG A 95 14.86 21.66 -12.84
CA ARG A 95 16.15 21.16 -13.34
C ARG A 95 16.06 19.71 -13.81
N HIS A 96 15.40 18.85 -13.04
CA HIS A 96 15.36 17.41 -13.30
C HIS A 96 14.06 16.94 -13.97
N GLY A 97 13.14 17.86 -14.31
CA GLY A 97 11.88 17.51 -14.94
C GLY A 97 11.02 16.60 -14.10
N VAL A 98 10.98 16.84 -12.78
CA VAL A 98 10.22 16.00 -11.84
C VAL A 98 8.73 16.04 -12.16
N GLU A 99 8.10 14.88 -12.20
CA GLU A 99 6.67 14.73 -12.48
C GLU A 99 5.85 14.50 -11.20
N LEU A 100 6.47 13.90 -10.17
CA LEU A 100 5.79 13.53 -8.93
C LEU A 100 6.61 13.93 -7.70
N ILE A 101 5.93 14.43 -6.67
CA ILE A 101 6.49 14.62 -5.33
C ILE A 101 5.91 13.52 -4.42
N SER A 102 6.77 12.68 -3.88
CA SER A 102 6.46 11.62 -2.92
C SER A 102 6.75 12.11 -1.51
N ILE A 103 5.75 12.14 -0.64
CA ILE A 103 5.86 12.65 0.73
C ILE A 103 5.67 11.49 1.71
N GLY A 104 6.63 11.27 2.61
CA GLY A 104 6.49 10.29 3.69
C GLY A 104 5.35 10.68 4.65
N ASN A 105 4.62 9.67 5.16
CA ASN A 105 3.46 9.89 6.03
C ASN A 105 3.79 9.97 7.54
N GLY A 106 5.05 10.26 7.90
CA GLY A 106 5.48 10.39 9.28
C GLY A 106 5.23 11.74 9.92
N THR A 107 6.08 12.07 10.91
CA THR A 107 6.01 13.35 11.63
C THR A 107 6.18 14.54 10.69
N ALA A 108 5.34 15.57 10.79
CA ALA A 108 5.29 16.75 9.92
C ALA A 108 4.84 16.48 8.47
N SER A 109 4.26 15.33 8.19
CA SER A 109 3.72 14.98 6.86
C SER A 109 2.69 15.99 6.38
N ARG A 110 1.78 16.43 7.25
CA ARG A 110 0.72 17.41 6.91
C ARG A 110 1.28 18.78 6.54
N GLU A 111 2.25 19.25 7.31
CA GLU A 111 2.93 20.53 7.05
C GLU A 111 3.75 20.44 5.75
N THR A 112 4.40 19.30 5.51
CA THR A 112 5.15 19.05 4.29
C THR A 112 4.22 18.89 3.08
N ASP A 113 3.03 18.35 3.26
CA ASP A 113 2.02 18.27 2.20
C ASP A 113 1.52 19.65 1.77
N LYS A 114 1.27 20.57 2.72
CA LYS A 114 0.96 21.98 2.42
C LYS A 114 2.09 22.68 1.68
N PHE A 115 3.31 22.45 2.14
CA PHE A 115 4.51 22.98 1.48
C PHE A 115 4.61 22.48 0.03
N ALA A 116 4.42 21.19 -0.20
CA ALA A 116 4.45 20.60 -1.54
C ALA A 116 3.32 21.12 -2.45
N ALA A 117 2.14 21.43 -1.89
CA ALA A 117 1.05 22.05 -2.64
C ALA A 117 1.42 23.43 -3.17
N GLU A 118 2.16 24.24 -2.38
CA GLU A 118 2.66 25.54 -2.83
C GLU A 118 3.73 25.40 -3.92
N VAL A 119 4.63 24.41 -3.79
CA VAL A 119 5.59 24.08 -4.86
C VAL A 119 4.87 23.74 -6.17
N VAL A 120 3.81 22.91 -6.12
CA VAL A 120 3.02 22.56 -7.32
C VAL A 120 2.43 23.80 -7.97
N LYS A 121 1.88 24.74 -7.21
CA LYS A 121 1.35 26.02 -7.71
C LYS A 121 2.45 26.86 -8.38
N LEU A 122 3.60 27.04 -7.71
CA LEU A 122 4.72 27.80 -8.25
C LEU A 122 5.29 27.21 -9.55
N VAL A 123 5.39 25.90 -9.64
CA VAL A 123 5.86 25.22 -10.86
C VAL A 123 4.85 25.41 -11.99
N ALA A 124 3.54 25.29 -11.71
CA ALA A 124 2.49 25.51 -12.71
C ALA A 124 2.48 26.96 -13.24
N GLU A 125 2.82 27.96 -12.40
CA GLU A 125 2.96 29.36 -12.82
C GLU A 125 4.19 29.59 -13.70
N GLN A 126 5.34 28.96 -13.35
CA GLN A 126 6.61 29.14 -14.06
C GLN A 126 6.71 28.31 -15.35
N LYS A 127 6.11 27.11 -15.35
CA LYS A 127 6.19 26.14 -16.45
C LYS A 127 4.88 25.36 -16.59
N PRO A 128 3.84 25.96 -17.19
CA PRO A 128 2.49 25.37 -17.29
C PRO A 128 2.43 24.01 -17.99
N GLU A 129 3.38 23.71 -18.88
CA GLU A 129 3.48 22.44 -19.58
C GLU A 129 3.98 21.29 -18.69
N GLN A 130 4.67 21.58 -17.59
CA GLN A 130 5.17 20.57 -16.65
C GLN A 130 4.09 20.20 -15.64
N LYS A 131 3.45 19.06 -15.86
CA LYS A 131 2.48 18.52 -14.91
C LYS A 131 3.19 17.93 -13.70
N LEU A 132 3.07 18.59 -12.56
CA LEU A 132 3.59 18.13 -11.27
C LEU A 132 2.43 17.74 -10.36
N ALA A 133 2.50 16.55 -9.75
CA ALA A 133 1.55 16.12 -8.73
C ALA A 133 2.27 15.71 -7.45
N LYS A 134 1.58 15.81 -6.30
CA LYS A 134 2.09 15.37 -5.00
C LYS A 134 1.28 14.19 -4.48
N ILE A 135 1.93 13.28 -3.77
CA ILE A 135 1.32 12.07 -3.22
C ILE A 135 1.97 11.73 -1.89
N VAL A 136 1.15 11.44 -0.89
CA VAL A 136 1.63 10.91 0.39
C VAL A 136 1.77 9.40 0.28
N VAL A 137 2.93 8.88 0.68
CA VAL A 137 3.23 7.44 0.68
C VAL A 137 3.61 6.96 2.06
N SER A 138 3.41 5.67 2.32
CA SER A 138 3.85 5.06 3.58
C SER A 138 5.37 5.08 3.67
N GLU A 139 5.92 5.64 4.75
CA GLU A 139 7.36 5.58 5.07
C GLU A 139 7.73 4.37 5.95
N ALA A 140 6.80 3.45 6.19
CA ALA A 140 7.01 2.27 7.03
C ALA A 140 8.30 1.54 6.66
N GLY A 141 9.20 1.34 7.63
CA GLY A 141 10.51 0.72 7.44
C GLY A 141 11.57 1.54 6.69
N ALA A 142 11.30 2.79 6.26
CA ALA A 142 12.29 3.61 5.55
C ALA A 142 13.55 3.88 6.39
N SER A 143 13.39 4.11 7.69
CA SER A 143 14.50 4.27 8.64
C SER A 143 15.33 2.99 8.78
N VAL A 144 14.69 1.82 8.75
CA VAL A 144 15.38 0.52 8.80
C VAL A 144 16.18 0.30 7.52
N TYR A 145 15.60 0.59 6.35
CA TYR A 145 16.32 0.56 5.09
C TYR A 145 17.53 1.48 5.12
N SER A 146 17.36 2.75 5.52
CA SER A 146 18.44 3.76 5.48
C SER A 146 19.66 3.35 6.32
N ALA A 147 19.45 2.67 7.44
CA ALA A 147 20.50 2.17 8.33
C ALA A 147 21.05 0.77 7.94
N SER A 148 20.46 0.11 6.93
CA SER A 148 20.83 -1.24 6.53
C SER A 148 22.20 -1.30 5.84
N ALA A 149 22.86 -2.46 5.93
CA ALA A 149 24.09 -2.74 5.18
C ALA A 149 23.85 -2.68 3.66
N PHE A 150 22.65 -3.07 3.21
CA PHE A 150 22.26 -2.98 1.81
C PHE A 150 22.24 -1.53 1.31
N ALA A 151 21.57 -0.62 2.03
CA ALA A 151 21.53 0.81 1.67
C ALA A 151 22.94 1.46 1.76
N ALA A 152 23.79 1.01 2.70
CA ALA A 152 25.17 1.48 2.79
C ALA A 152 26.01 1.03 1.57
N ALA A 153 25.78 -0.16 1.06
CA ALA A 153 26.43 -0.66 -0.16
C ALA A 153 25.89 0.01 -1.43
N GLU A 154 24.57 0.27 -1.48
CA GLU A 154 23.90 0.95 -2.60
C GLU A 154 24.31 2.43 -2.69
N PHE A 155 24.50 3.10 -1.55
CA PHE A 155 24.85 4.50 -1.43
C PHE A 155 26.01 4.74 -0.46
N PRO A 156 27.25 4.34 -0.82
CA PRO A 156 28.39 4.41 0.11
C PRO A 156 28.80 5.84 0.50
N SER A 157 28.55 6.81 -0.38
CA SER A 157 28.89 8.23 -0.15
C SER A 157 27.73 9.08 0.36
N LEU A 158 26.50 8.50 0.43
CA LEU A 158 25.33 9.27 0.84
C LEU A 158 25.10 9.17 2.35
N ASP A 159 24.81 10.31 2.98
CA ASP A 159 24.44 10.35 4.39
C ASP A 159 23.22 9.46 4.68
N VAL A 160 23.28 8.76 5.81
CA VAL A 160 22.24 7.80 6.19
C VAL A 160 20.84 8.44 6.26
N SER A 161 20.77 9.73 6.67
CA SER A 161 19.51 10.45 6.77
C SER A 161 18.85 10.75 5.42
N LEU A 162 19.62 10.80 4.33
CA LEU A 162 19.13 11.07 2.98
C LEU A 162 18.64 9.79 2.27
N ARG A 163 19.13 8.61 2.68
CA ARG A 163 18.74 7.33 2.08
C ARG A 163 17.24 7.03 2.26
N GLY A 164 16.64 7.53 3.36
CA GLY A 164 15.19 7.45 3.61
C GLY A 164 14.38 8.15 2.52
N ALA A 165 14.78 9.37 2.15
CA ALA A 165 14.11 10.14 1.09
C ALA A 165 14.23 9.45 -0.29
N VAL A 166 15.37 8.81 -0.59
CA VAL A 166 15.51 7.99 -1.82
C VAL A 166 14.52 6.83 -1.82
N SER A 167 14.39 6.12 -0.69
CA SER A 167 13.44 5.03 -0.56
C SER A 167 11.99 5.52 -0.72
N ILE A 168 11.62 6.66 -0.13
CA ILE A 168 10.30 7.27 -0.27
C ILE A 168 10.00 7.62 -1.74
N ALA A 169 10.97 8.15 -2.49
CA ALA A 169 10.81 8.41 -3.92
C ALA A 169 10.58 7.13 -4.74
N ARG A 170 11.41 6.11 -4.53
CA ARG A 170 11.35 4.84 -5.25
C ARG A 170 10.11 4.01 -4.92
N ARG A 171 9.57 4.11 -3.69
CA ARG A 171 8.30 3.47 -3.33
C ARG A 171 7.14 3.95 -4.14
N LEU A 172 7.15 5.21 -4.57
CA LEU A 172 6.12 5.71 -5.45
C LEU A 172 6.28 5.14 -6.86
N GLN A 173 7.51 4.95 -7.34
CA GLN A 173 7.77 4.32 -8.63
C GLN A 173 7.33 2.85 -8.65
N ASP A 174 7.80 2.06 -7.68
CA ASP A 174 7.41 0.66 -7.48
C ASP A 174 7.50 0.27 -5.99
N PRO A 175 6.35 0.19 -5.28
CA PRO A 175 6.31 -0.19 -3.87
C PRO A 175 6.93 -1.56 -3.60
N LEU A 176 6.61 -2.56 -4.43
CA LEU A 176 7.09 -3.93 -4.27
C LEU A 176 8.61 -3.99 -4.38
N ALA A 177 9.17 -3.44 -5.46
CA ALA A 177 10.62 -3.47 -5.73
C ALA A 177 11.43 -2.78 -4.62
N GLU A 178 10.88 -1.79 -3.96
CA GLU A 178 11.56 -1.08 -2.87
C GLU A 178 11.37 -1.76 -1.50
N LEU A 179 10.14 -2.16 -1.16
CA LEU A 179 9.83 -2.73 0.16
C LEU A 179 10.47 -4.10 0.41
N VAL A 180 10.72 -4.89 -0.64
CA VAL A 180 11.42 -6.20 -0.51
C VAL A 180 12.86 -6.09 -0.02
N LYS A 181 13.46 -4.89 -0.06
CA LYS A 181 14.80 -4.60 0.48
C LYS A 181 14.83 -4.59 2.01
N ILE A 182 13.66 -4.53 2.65
CA ILE A 182 13.48 -4.42 4.11
C ILE A 182 13.02 -5.78 4.64
N ASP A 183 13.49 -6.16 5.83
CA ASP A 183 12.93 -7.31 6.55
C ASP A 183 11.43 -7.06 6.79
N PRO A 184 10.53 -7.96 6.35
CA PRO A 184 9.09 -7.76 6.48
C PRO A 184 8.62 -7.47 7.91
N LYS A 185 9.28 -8.04 8.93
CA LYS A 185 8.98 -7.73 10.34
C LYS A 185 9.35 -6.32 10.76
N SER A 186 10.28 -5.69 10.03
CA SER A 186 10.69 -4.31 10.28
C SER A 186 9.81 -3.29 9.59
N ILE A 187 8.89 -3.74 8.73
CA ILE A 187 7.83 -2.90 8.18
C ILE A 187 6.72 -2.82 9.23
N GLY A 188 6.36 -1.63 9.65
CA GLY A 188 5.28 -1.41 10.61
C GLY A 188 3.91 -1.61 9.96
N VAL A 189 3.39 -2.84 10.00
CA VAL A 189 2.11 -3.22 9.36
C VAL A 189 0.95 -3.33 10.35
N GLY A 190 1.17 -3.02 11.63
CA GLY A 190 0.09 -3.00 12.63
C GLY A 190 0.58 -2.68 14.04
N GLN A 191 -0.37 -2.24 14.88
CA GLN A 191 -0.11 -2.03 16.30
C GLN A 191 0.13 -3.37 17.00
N TYR A 192 0.98 -3.37 18.02
CA TYR A 192 1.30 -4.57 18.83
C TYR A 192 1.91 -5.74 18.03
N GLN A 193 2.51 -5.46 16.88
CA GLN A 193 3.17 -6.47 16.05
C GLN A 193 4.28 -7.23 16.81
N HIS A 194 4.92 -6.60 17.79
CA HIS A 194 5.94 -7.20 18.65
C HIS A 194 5.38 -8.07 19.78
N ASP A 195 4.08 -8.02 20.08
CA ASP A 195 3.44 -8.76 21.15
C ASP A 195 2.96 -10.16 20.76
N VAL A 196 2.93 -10.46 19.45
CA VAL A 196 2.54 -11.78 18.91
C VAL A 196 3.74 -12.72 18.78
N ASN A 197 3.47 -14.00 18.53
CA ASN A 197 4.51 -14.99 18.25
C ASN A 197 5.38 -14.59 17.06
N GLN A 198 6.63 -14.19 17.31
CA GLN A 198 7.55 -13.63 16.33
C GLN A 198 7.98 -14.63 15.25
N ARG A 199 7.98 -15.95 15.52
CA ARG A 199 8.29 -16.98 14.52
C ARG A 199 7.12 -17.19 13.56
N ALA A 200 5.89 -17.21 14.08
CA ALA A 200 4.68 -17.31 13.28
C ALA A 200 4.50 -16.06 12.42
N LEU A 201 4.73 -14.86 12.99
CA LEU A 201 4.72 -13.59 12.28
C LEU A 201 5.71 -13.58 11.12
N ALA A 202 6.99 -13.93 11.37
CA ALA A 202 8.02 -13.95 10.34
C ALA A 202 7.62 -14.83 9.17
N ARG A 203 7.18 -16.08 9.43
CA ARG A 203 6.75 -17.02 8.39
C ARG A 203 5.57 -16.49 7.56
N SER A 204 4.58 -15.90 8.24
CA SER A 204 3.40 -15.34 7.56
C SER A 204 3.77 -14.15 6.67
N LEU A 205 4.59 -13.23 7.16
CA LEU A 205 4.99 -12.06 6.40
C LEU A 205 5.94 -12.42 5.24
N ASP A 206 6.89 -13.36 5.45
CA ASP A 206 7.75 -13.85 4.37
C ASP A 206 6.96 -14.53 3.26
N ALA A 207 5.98 -15.38 3.61
CA ALA A 207 5.06 -15.98 2.64
C ALA A 207 4.25 -14.93 1.87
N THR A 208 3.74 -13.91 2.56
CA THR A 208 3.03 -12.80 1.90
C THR A 208 3.91 -12.07 0.88
N VAL A 209 5.18 -11.81 1.20
CA VAL A 209 6.12 -11.18 0.26
C VAL A 209 6.37 -12.06 -0.95
N GLU A 210 6.61 -13.36 -0.74
CA GLU A 210 6.84 -14.32 -1.81
C GLU A 210 5.62 -14.40 -2.75
N ASP A 211 4.41 -14.52 -2.18
CA ASP A 211 3.15 -14.55 -2.95
C ASP A 211 2.97 -13.28 -3.79
N CYS A 212 3.23 -12.10 -3.22
CA CYS A 212 3.14 -10.84 -3.96
C CYS A 212 4.15 -10.75 -5.10
N VAL A 213 5.41 -11.13 -4.86
CA VAL A 213 6.47 -11.10 -5.87
C VAL A 213 6.15 -12.06 -7.02
N ASN A 214 5.72 -13.27 -6.70
CA ASN A 214 5.37 -14.28 -7.69
C ASN A 214 4.12 -13.90 -8.48
N ALA A 215 3.12 -13.29 -7.85
CA ALA A 215 1.91 -12.82 -8.52
C ALA A 215 2.20 -11.69 -9.55
N VAL A 216 3.10 -10.77 -9.22
CA VAL A 216 3.51 -9.69 -10.13
C VAL A 216 4.45 -10.22 -11.22
N GLY A 217 5.34 -11.15 -10.86
CA GLY A 217 6.44 -11.59 -11.70
C GLY A 217 7.60 -10.59 -11.73
N VAL A 218 8.80 -11.05 -12.05
CA VAL A 218 10.03 -10.28 -11.90
C VAL A 218 10.81 -10.26 -13.20
N ASP A 219 11.08 -9.06 -13.73
CA ASP A 219 11.98 -8.92 -14.89
C ASP A 219 13.42 -9.15 -14.45
N VAL A 220 14.03 -10.23 -14.95
CA VAL A 220 15.39 -10.64 -14.58
C VAL A 220 16.45 -9.63 -15.01
N ASN A 221 16.17 -8.83 -16.04
CA ASN A 221 17.10 -7.86 -16.58
C ASN A 221 17.14 -6.54 -15.79
N THR A 222 16.10 -6.23 -15.01
CA THR A 222 16.00 -4.96 -14.28
C THR A 222 15.95 -5.14 -12.77
N ALA A 223 15.56 -6.32 -12.30
CA ALA A 223 15.35 -6.59 -10.89
C ALA A 223 16.63 -6.52 -10.06
N SER A 224 16.50 -6.05 -8.83
CA SER A 224 17.55 -6.09 -7.81
C SER A 224 17.73 -7.49 -7.22
N ALA A 225 18.90 -7.79 -6.67
CA ALA A 225 19.15 -9.06 -5.99
C ALA A 225 18.16 -9.33 -4.83
N PRO A 226 17.78 -8.35 -3.98
CA PRO A 226 16.74 -8.56 -2.97
C PRO A 226 15.37 -8.96 -3.55
N LEU A 227 14.95 -8.39 -4.69
CA LEU A 227 13.70 -8.74 -5.36
C LEU A 227 13.77 -10.16 -5.93
N LEU A 228 14.84 -10.50 -6.65
CA LEU A 228 15.06 -11.84 -7.19
C LEU A 228 15.11 -12.91 -6.09
N ALA A 229 15.68 -12.60 -4.92
CA ALA A 229 15.74 -13.53 -3.79
C ALA A 229 14.37 -13.88 -3.17
N ARG A 230 13.30 -13.17 -3.55
CA ARG A 230 11.92 -13.43 -3.13
C ARG A 230 11.12 -14.25 -4.15
N VAL A 231 11.71 -14.53 -5.30
CA VAL A 231 11.09 -15.44 -6.29
C VAL A 231 11.20 -16.88 -5.79
N SER A 232 10.11 -17.63 -5.89
CA SER A 232 10.09 -19.05 -5.51
C SER A 232 11.20 -19.84 -6.22
N GLY A 233 11.90 -20.68 -5.45
CA GLY A 233 13.03 -21.45 -5.93
C GLY A 233 14.37 -20.71 -5.90
N LEU A 234 14.39 -19.38 -5.77
CA LEU A 234 15.61 -18.60 -5.65
C LEU A 234 15.98 -18.33 -4.18
N ASN A 235 17.27 -18.14 -3.94
CA ASN A 235 17.80 -17.67 -2.68
C ASN A 235 18.75 -16.48 -2.90
N ARG A 236 19.23 -15.88 -1.83
CA ARG A 236 20.12 -14.69 -1.92
C ARG A 236 21.37 -14.93 -2.77
N VAL A 237 21.96 -16.12 -2.71
CA VAL A 237 23.17 -16.45 -3.48
C VAL A 237 22.85 -16.54 -4.97
N LEU A 238 21.77 -17.24 -5.33
CA LEU A 238 21.34 -17.36 -6.72
C LEU A 238 20.89 -16.03 -7.31
N ALA A 239 20.17 -15.22 -6.51
CA ALA A 239 19.78 -13.87 -6.90
C ALA A 239 21.00 -12.97 -7.19
N GLN A 240 22.04 -13.06 -6.36
CA GLN A 240 23.27 -12.33 -6.57
C GLN A 240 24.02 -12.83 -7.82
N ASN A 241 24.09 -14.15 -8.02
CA ASN A 241 24.72 -14.73 -9.21
C ASN A 241 23.99 -14.32 -10.51
N LEU A 242 22.66 -14.21 -10.48
CA LEU A 242 21.87 -13.72 -11.62
C LEU A 242 22.24 -12.27 -11.98
N VAL A 243 22.36 -11.40 -10.97
CA VAL A 243 22.78 -10.00 -11.20
C VAL A 243 24.19 -9.93 -11.73
N GLU A 244 25.15 -10.64 -11.12
CA GLU A 244 26.55 -10.69 -11.57
C GLU A 244 26.69 -11.24 -12.98
N TYR A 245 25.93 -12.27 -13.31
CA TYR A 245 25.91 -12.83 -14.67
C TYR A 245 25.43 -11.80 -15.68
N ARG A 246 24.32 -11.12 -15.39
CA ARG A 246 23.75 -10.05 -16.21
C ARG A 246 24.75 -8.91 -16.42
N ASP A 247 25.41 -8.47 -15.36
CA ASP A 247 26.35 -7.35 -15.38
C ASP A 247 27.63 -7.71 -16.17
N THR A 248 28.02 -9.00 -16.19
CA THR A 248 29.22 -9.48 -16.86
C THR A 248 28.99 -9.89 -18.32
N HIS A 249 27.87 -10.55 -18.60
CA HIS A 249 27.58 -11.15 -19.92
C HIS A 249 26.51 -10.38 -20.72
N GLY A 250 25.92 -9.32 -20.13
CA GLY A 250 24.82 -8.57 -20.72
C GLY A 250 23.45 -9.16 -20.39
N ARG A 251 22.42 -8.60 -21.02
CA ARG A 251 21.02 -8.94 -20.77
C ARG A 251 20.72 -10.40 -21.14
N PHE A 252 19.83 -11.01 -20.37
CA PHE A 252 19.21 -12.28 -20.76
C PHE A 252 18.27 -12.06 -21.96
N GLN A 253 18.48 -12.81 -23.03
CA GLN A 253 17.67 -12.74 -24.24
C GLN A 253 16.46 -13.70 -24.18
N ASN A 254 16.60 -14.79 -23.43
CA ASN A 254 15.54 -15.78 -23.22
C ASN A 254 15.71 -16.48 -21.88
N ARG A 255 14.64 -17.10 -21.39
CA ARG A 255 14.62 -17.80 -20.08
C ARG A 255 15.64 -18.92 -19.98
N HIS A 256 15.96 -19.63 -21.08
CA HIS A 256 16.95 -20.71 -21.07
C HIS A 256 18.37 -20.22 -20.78
N MET A 257 18.70 -18.96 -21.04
CA MET A 257 19.99 -18.40 -20.63
C MET A 257 20.19 -18.37 -19.13
N ILE A 258 19.13 -18.39 -18.35
CA ILE A 258 19.16 -18.43 -16.88
C ILE A 258 19.86 -19.70 -16.38
N LEU A 259 19.77 -20.82 -17.10
CA LEU A 259 20.48 -22.07 -16.80
C LEU A 259 22.01 -21.94 -16.89
N LYS A 260 22.53 -20.89 -17.55
CA LYS A 260 23.98 -20.63 -17.61
C LYS A 260 24.53 -19.95 -16.35
N VAL A 261 23.64 -19.51 -15.45
CA VAL A 261 24.05 -18.86 -14.21
C VAL A 261 24.66 -19.88 -13.24
N PRO A 262 25.83 -19.58 -12.64
CA PRO A 262 26.47 -20.50 -11.72
C PRO A 262 25.58 -20.94 -10.56
N ARG A 263 25.55 -22.22 -10.26
CA ARG A 263 24.74 -22.88 -9.21
C ARG A 263 23.22 -22.90 -9.43
N LEU A 264 22.73 -22.42 -10.56
CA LEU A 264 21.32 -22.48 -10.92
C LEU A 264 21.10 -23.75 -11.76
N GLY A 265 20.60 -24.82 -11.13
CA GLY A 265 20.32 -26.09 -11.79
C GLY A 265 18.90 -26.17 -12.33
N GLU A 266 18.62 -27.24 -13.10
CA GLU A 266 17.32 -27.48 -13.76
C GLU A 266 16.12 -27.38 -12.79
N LYS A 267 16.17 -28.06 -11.63
CA LYS A 267 15.10 -28.04 -10.63
C LYS A 267 14.80 -26.62 -10.13
N THR A 268 15.83 -25.81 -9.91
CA THR A 268 15.66 -24.41 -9.49
C THR A 268 15.07 -23.57 -10.61
N PHE A 269 15.50 -23.81 -11.85
CA PHE A 269 14.95 -23.17 -13.02
C PHE A 269 13.47 -23.50 -13.19
N GLU A 270 13.07 -24.77 -13.12
CA GLU A 270 11.69 -25.21 -13.17
C GLU A 270 10.82 -24.50 -12.10
N GLN A 271 11.32 -24.34 -10.88
CA GLN A 271 10.57 -23.65 -9.83
C GLN A 271 10.42 -22.13 -10.06
N ALA A 272 11.43 -21.49 -10.64
CA ALA A 272 11.50 -20.03 -10.76
C ALA A 272 11.01 -19.50 -12.11
N ALA A 273 11.10 -20.30 -13.18
CA ALA A 273 10.95 -19.83 -14.55
C ALA A 273 9.60 -19.17 -14.87
N GLY A 274 8.51 -19.65 -14.28
CA GLY A 274 7.17 -19.08 -14.45
C GLY A 274 7.03 -17.67 -13.87
N PHE A 275 7.87 -17.29 -12.91
CA PHE A 275 7.84 -16.01 -12.22
C PHE A 275 8.90 -15.02 -12.74
N LEU A 276 9.91 -15.53 -13.46
CA LEU A 276 10.94 -14.71 -14.08
C LEU A 276 10.51 -14.30 -15.49
N ARG A 277 10.60 -13.03 -15.80
CA ARG A 277 10.16 -12.45 -17.08
C ARG A 277 11.32 -11.79 -17.81
N ILE A 278 11.23 -11.77 -19.13
CA ILE A 278 12.12 -11.06 -20.03
C ILE A 278 11.29 -10.28 -21.03
N ASN A 279 11.18 -8.96 -20.82
CA ASN A 279 10.26 -8.13 -21.59
C ASN A 279 10.69 -7.93 -23.05
N ASP A 280 11.99 -7.78 -23.29
CA ASP A 280 12.57 -7.47 -24.60
C ASP A 280 13.50 -8.62 -25.08
N GLY A 281 13.02 -9.87 -24.95
CA GLY A 281 13.77 -11.07 -25.33
C GLY A 281 13.41 -11.60 -26.72
N ASP A 282 14.12 -12.66 -27.13
CA ASP A 282 13.92 -13.33 -28.42
C ASP A 282 12.58 -14.04 -28.50
N ASN A 283 12.08 -14.59 -27.38
CA ASN A 283 10.82 -15.30 -27.30
C ASN A 283 9.73 -14.44 -26.63
N PRO A 284 8.68 -14.02 -27.34
CA PRO A 284 7.60 -13.25 -26.74
C PRO A 284 6.89 -13.94 -25.54
N LEU A 285 6.92 -15.28 -25.45
CA LEU A 285 6.37 -16.01 -24.31
C LEU A 285 7.13 -15.73 -23.00
N ASP A 286 8.41 -15.37 -23.07
CA ASP A 286 9.24 -15.11 -21.91
C ASP A 286 8.80 -13.86 -21.13
N ARG A 287 7.97 -12.98 -21.71
CA ARG A 287 7.35 -11.85 -20.99
C ARG A 287 6.06 -12.22 -20.27
N SER A 288 5.50 -13.41 -20.54
CA SER A 288 4.24 -13.89 -19.97
C SER A 288 4.48 -14.72 -18.69
N ALA A 289 3.39 -15.06 -17.98
CA ALA A 289 3.44 -16.02 -16.88
C ALA A 289 3.36 -17.48 -17.35
N VAL A 290 3.28 -17.75 -18.65
CA VAL A 290 3.30 -19.13 -19.17
C VAL A 290 4.63 -19.78 -18.82
N HIS A 291 4.56 -20.93 -18.15
CA HIS A 291 5.75 -21.68 -17.78
C HIS A 291 6.44 -22.27 -19.01
N PRO A 292 7.79 -22.32 -19.11
CA PRO A 292 8.49 -22.88 -20.28
C PRO A 292 8.09 -24.29 -20.64
N GLU A 293 7.76 -25.14 -19.67
CA GLU A 293 7.26 -26.51 -19.90
C GLU A 293 5.96 -26.52 -20.71
N ALA A 294 5.14 -25.47 -20.61
CA ALA A 294 3.87 -25.36 -21.32
C ALA A 294 4.00 -24.71 -22.73
N TYR A 295 5.21 -24.31 -23.16
CA TYR A 295 5.41 -23.75 -24.50
C TYR A 295 4.96 -24.69 -25.60
N PRO A 296 5.19 -26.03 -25.55
CA PRO A 296 4.65 -26.95 -26.56
C PRO A 296 3.12 -26.93 -26.69
N VAL A 297 2.39 -26.63 -25.60
CA VAL A 297 0.94 -26.47 -25.66
C VAL A 297 0.58 -25.22 -26.45
N VAL A 298 1.30 -24.11 -26.24
CA VAL A 298 1.11 -22.86 -27.01
C VAL A 298 1.47 -23.08 -28.48
N GLU A 299 2.52 -23.80 -28.78
CA GLU A 299 2.90 -24.15 -30.17
C GLU A 299 1.80 -24.94 -30.89
N ARG A 300 1.16 -25.91 -30.20
CA ARG A 300 -0.01 -26.63 -30.74
C ARG A 300 -1.19 -25.70 -31.02
N MET A 301 -1.43 -24.71 -30.12
CA MET A 301 -2.47 -23.70 -30.33
C MET A 301 -2.19 -22.81 -31.55
N LEU A 302 -0.94 -22.36 -31.70
CA LEU A 302 -0.50 -21.55 -32.84
C LEU A 302 -0.60 -22.32 -34.17
N ALA A 303 -0.18 -23.58 -34.17
CA ALA A 303 -0.31 -24.47 -35.36
C ALA A 303 -1.78 -24.66 -35.73
N ARG A 304 -2.67 -24.83 -34.77
CA ARG A 304 -4.13 -24.98 -35.02
C ARG A 304 -4.73 -23.71 -35.63
N LEU A 305 -4.24 -22.53 -35.24
CA LEU A 305 -4.67 -21.24 -35.78
C LEU A 305 -3.96 -20.88 -37.08
N ASN A 306 -2.90 -21.56 -37.45
CA ASN A 306 -1.97 -21.22 -38.53
C ASN A 306 -1.49 -19.74 -38.44
N LYS A 307 -1.15 -19.30 -37.23
CA LYS A 307 -0.72 -17.92 -36.91
C LYS A 307 0.57 -17.93 -36.08
N GLY A 308 1.35 -16.86 -36.22
CA GLY A 308 2.52 -16.61 -35.38
C GLY A 308 2.15 -16.09 -33.98
N ILE A 309 3.05 -16.25 -33.01
CA ILE A 309 2.82 -15.81 -31.61
C ILE A 309 2.47 -14.31 -31.53
N ALA A 310 3.12 -13.46 -32.31
CA ALA A 310 2.87 -12.00 -32.35
C ALA A 310 1.48 -11.63 -32.88
N GLU A 311 0.84 -12.55 -33.61
CA GLU A 311 -0.50 -12.36 -34.14
C GLU A 311 -1.60 -12.82 -33.20
N VAL A 312 -1.25 -13.60 -32.17
CA VAL A 312 -2.18 -14.21 -31.22
C VAL A 312 -2.09 -13.54 -29.86
N MET A 313 -0.87 -13.27 -29.39
CA MET A 313 -0.60 -12.73 -28.08
C MET A 313 -1.16 -11.31 -27.91
N GLY A 314 -2.01 -11.10 -26.92
CA GLY A 314 -2.71 -9.82 -26.68
C GLY A 314 -3.92 -9.57 -27.60
N LYS A 315 -4.35 -10.59 -28.38
CA LYS A 315 -5.50 -10.48 -29.31
C LYS A 315 -6.60 -11.48 -28.95
N PRO A 316 -7.54 -11.13 -28.05
CA PRO A 316 -8.58 -12.04 -27.58
C PRO A 316 -9.45 -12.65 -28.69
N ALA A 317 -9.64 -11.92 -29.82
CA ALA A 317 -10.44 -12.41 -30.93
C ALA A 317 -9.88 -13.68 -31.60
N ALA A 318 -8.54 -13.78 -31.69
CA ALA A 318 -7.89 -14.96 -32.27
C ALA A 318 -7.97 -16.18 -31.33
N LEU A 319 -7.95 -15.94 -30.01
CA LEU A 319 -7.98 -17.01 -28.99
C LEU A 319 -9.38 -17.60 -28.77
N LYS A 320 -10.45 -16.84 -29.10
CA LYS A 320 -11.85 -17.33 -28.97
C LYS A 320 -12.19 -18.50 -29.90
N GLU A 321 -11.40 -18.72 -30.95
CA GLU A 321 -11.57 -19.85 -31.89
C GLU A 321 -11.06 -21.17 -31.29
N LEU A 322 -10.31 -21.11 -30.17
CA LEU A 322 -9.73 -22.29 -29.53
C LEU A 322 -10.62 -22.85 -28.43
N SER A 323 -10.88 -24.15 -28.46
CA SER A 323 -11.51 -24.87 -27.36
C SER A 323 -10.42 -25.35 -26.39
N PRO A 324 -10.43 -24.96 -25.09
CA PRO A 324 -9.41 -25.40 -24.15
C PRO A 324 -9.26 -26.94 -24.04
N ALA A 325 -10.36 -27.67 -24.23
CA ALA A 325 -10.38 -29.13 -24.16
C ALA A 325 -9.54 -29.83 -25.25
N GLU A 326 -9.31 -29.17 -26.40
CA GLU A 326 -8.52 -29.72 -27.52
C GLU A 326 -7.02 -29.82 -27.21
N PHE A 327 -6.54 -29.03 -26.22
CA PHE A 327 -5.11 -28.90 -25.90
C PHE A 327 -4.72 -29.55 -24.59
N THR A 328 -5.65 -30.25 -23.95
CA THR A 328 -5.38 -31.04 -22.73
C THR A 328 -4.61 -32.31 -23.07
N ASP A 329 -3.71 -32.73 -22.20
CA ASP A 329 -2.98 -33.98 -22.26
C ASP A 329 -2.74 -34.54 -20.84
N GLU A 330 -1.95 -35.61 -20.72
CA GLU A 330 -1.67 -36.27 -19.44
C GLU A 330 -0.95 -35.32 -18.43
N THR A 331 -0.20 -34.33 -18.95
CA THR A 331 0.58 -33.39 -18.15
C THR A 331 -0.22 -32.10 -17.88
N PHE A 332 -0.94 -31.59 -18.89
CA PHE A 332 -1.64 -30.30 -18.83
C PHE A 332 -3.16 -30.50 -18.86
N GLY A 333 -3.78 -30.37 -17.70
CA GLY A 333 -5.23 -30.45 -17.55
C GLY A 333 -5.97 -29.20 -18.01
N LEU A 334 -7.29 -29.28 -18.07
CA LEU A 334 -8.18 -28.18 -18.49
C LEU A 334 -7.98 -26.84 -17.72
N PRO A 335 -7.73 -26.83 -16.40
CA PRO A 335 -7.43 -25.60 -15.67
C PRO A 335 -6.17 -24.92 -16.21
N THR A 336 -5.08 -25.66 -16.37
CA THR A 336 -3.79 -25.14 -16.88
C THR A 336 -3.93 -24.56 -18.28
N VAL A 337 -4.66 -25.24 -19.18
CA VAL A 337 -4.89 -24.74 -20.55
C VAL A 337 -5.72 -23.45 -20.55
N ARG A 338 -6.69 -23.32 -19.65
CA ARG A 338 -7.44 -22.07 -19.47
C ARG A 338 -6.58 -20.93 -18.97
N ASP A 339 -5.69 -21.22 -18.03
CA ASP A 339 -4.74 -20.22 -17.49
C ASP A 339 -3.78 -19.74 -18.60
N ILE A 340 -3.27 -20.67 -19.43
CA ILE A 340 -2.45 -20.33 -20.61
C ILE A 340 -3.22 -19.41 -21.57
N LEU A 341 -4.46 -19.74 -21.90
CA LEU A 341 -5.26 -18.89 -22.79
C LEU A 341 -5.53 -17.51 -22.20
N THR A 342 -5.83 -17.43 -20.91
CA THR A 342 -6.03 -16.17 -20.18
C THR A 342 -4.77 -15.32 -20.19
N GLU A 343 -3.61 -15.97 -20.03
CA GLU A 343 -2.32 -15.29 -20.06
C GLU A 343 -1.95 -14.83 -21.48
N LEU A 344 -2.28 -15.59 -22.50
CA LEU A 344 -2.09 -15.19 -23.90
C LEU A 344 -3.01 -14.02 -24.30
N GLU A 345 -4.22 -13.93 -23.73
CA GLU A 345 -5.11 -12.78 -23.93
C GLU A 345 -4.52 -11.48 -23.38
N LYS A 346 -3.89 -11.55 -22.22
CA LYS A 346 -3.31 -10.39 -21.52
C LYS A 346 -1.94 -10.73 -20.94
N PRO A 347 -0.93 -10.84 -21.79
CA PRO A 347 0.39 -11.32 -21.39
C PRO A 347 1.06 -10.41 -20.39
N GLY A 348 1.61 -11.00 -19.33
CA GLY A 348 2.35 -10.30 -18.31
C GLY A 348 1.52 -9.27 -17.54
N ARG A 349 0.22 -9.49 -17.39
CA ARG A 349 -0.66 -8.56 -16.68
C ARG A 349 -0.18 -8.37 -15.24
N ASP A 350 0.08 -7.12 -14.89
CA ASP A 350 0.32 -6.72 -13.51
C ASP A 350 -1.02 -6.80 -12.73
N PRO A 351 -1.09 -7.55 -11.61
CA PRO A 351 -2.29 -7.64 -10.79
C PRO A 351 -2.57 -6.35 -10.01
N ARG A 352 -1.59 -5.45 -9.92
CA ARG A 352 -1.72 -4.19 -9.20
C ARG A 352 -2.67 -3.23 -9.90
N PRO A 353 -3.37 -2.36 -9.15
CA PRO A 353 -4.26 -1.36 -9.75
C PRO A 353 -3.46 -0.36 -10.59
N GLU A 354 -4.12 0.27 -11.56
CA GLU A 354 -3.53 1.37 -12.30
C GLU A 354 -3.26 2.57 -11.37
N PHE A 355 -2.09 3.16 -11.54
CA PHE A 355 -1.74 4.37 -10.83
C PHE A 355 -2.58 5.56 -11.32
N LYS A 356 -3.29 6.18 -10.39
CA LYS A 356 -4.11 7.38 -10.63
C LYS A 356 -3.81 8.38 -9.53
N THR A 357 -3.77 9.65 -9.89
CA THR A 357 -3.71 10.75 -8.93
C THR A 357 -5.11 11.30 -8.74
N ALA A 358 -5.55 11.48 -7.48
CA ALA A 358 -6.80 12.14 -7.21
C ALA A 358 -6.70 13.61 -7.64
N THR A 359 -7.74 14.09 -8.33
CA THR A 359 -7.85 15.50 -8.66
C THR A 359 -8.67 16.15 -7.56
N PHE A 360 -7.96 16.75 -6.59
CA PHE A 360 -8.63 17.53 -5.55
C PHE A 360 -9.25 18.79 -6.17
N ARG A 361 -10.42 19.18 -5.65
CA ARG A 361 -11.15 20.33 -6.17
C ARG A 361 -10.46 21.61 -5.75
N ASP A 362 -10.13 22.48 -6.70
CA ASP A 362 -9.58 23.81 -6.44
C ASP A 362 -10.51 24.63 -5.55
N GLY A 363 -9.91 25.34 -4.58
CA GLY A 363 -10.65 26.20 -3.63
C GLY A 363 -11.28 25.43 -2.44
N VAL A 364 -10.96 24.17 -2.24
CA VAL A 364 -11.35 23.36 -1.06
C VAL A 364 -10.07 22.93 -0.33
N GLU A 365 -9.58 23.80 0.55
CA GLU A 365 -8.30 23.57 1.25
C GLU A 365 -8.50 23.34 2.77
N SER A 366 -9.66 23.73 3.31
CA SER A 366 -9.95 23.64 4.73
C SER A 366 -11.34 23.06 5.02
N LEU A 367 -11.56 22.62 6.26
CA LEU A 367 -12.88 22.17 6.74
C LEU A 367 -13.97 23.22 6.54
N ALA A 368 -13.62 24.51 6.58
CA ALA A 368 -14.57 25.61 6.43
C ALA A 368 -15.08 25.76 4.99
N ASP A 369 -14.31 25.26 4.00
CA ASP A 369 -14.67 25.33 2.58
C ASP A 369 -15.63 24.21 2.17
N LEU A 370 -15.80 23.20 3.04
CA LEU A 370 -16.67 22.05 2.78
C LEU A 370 -18.14 22.41 3.02
N GLN A 371 -18.97 22.08 2.05
CA GLN A 371 -20.43 22.21 2.16
C GLN A 371 -21.08 20.83 2.01
N ALA A 372 -22.13 20.59 2.80
CA ALA A 372 -22.94 19.39 2.67
C ALA A 372 -23.51 19.28 1.24
N GLY A 373 -23.42 18.09 0.65
CA GLY A 373 -23.82 17.84 -0.74
C GLY A 373 -22.71 17.98 -1.77
N MET A 374 -21.52 18.53 -1.45
CA MET A 374 -20.38 18.55 -2.36
C MET A 374 -19.95 17.15 -2.73
N VAL A 375 -19.72 16.92 -4.03
CA VAL A 375 -19.11 15.69 -4.56
C VAL A 375 -17.66 15.98 -4.87
N LEU A 376 -16.77 15.16 -4.27
CA LEU A 376 -15.31 15.31 -4.33
C LEU A 376 -14.68 13.98 -4.70
N GLU A 377 -13.51 14.03 -5.30
CA GLU A 377 -12.62 12.86 -5.38
C GLU A 377 -11.77 12.83 -4.11
N GLY A 378 -11.54 11.63 -3.59
CA GLY A 378 -10.67 11.43 -2.45
C GLY A 378 -9.89 10.13 -2.55
N VAL A 379 -8.82 10.04 -1.77
CA VAL A 379 -8.00 8.84 -1.66
C VAL A 379 -8.31 8.12 -0.36
N VAL A 380 -8.60 6.84 -0.43
CA VAL A 380 -8.78 6.01 0.77
C VAL A 380 -7.44 5.90 1.49
N THR A 381 -7.35 6.46 2.69
CA THR A 381 -6.14 6.45 3.52
C THR A 381 -6.06 5.22 4.40
N ASN A 382 -7.21 4.79 4.94
CA ASN A 382 -7.30 3.62 5.80
C ASN A 382 -8.68 2.97 5.74
N VAL A 383 -8.74 1.67 5.94
CA VAL A 383 -9.98 0.88 6.00
C VAL A 383 -10.07 0.19 7.36
N ALA A 384 -11.18 0.39 8.05
CA ALA A 384 -11.48 -0.22 9.34
C ALA A 384 -12.80 -1.02 9.25
N ALA A 385 -13.07 -1.89 10.22
CA ALA A 385 -14.28 -2.72 10.23
C ALA A 385 -15.59 -1.91 10.18
N PHE A 386 -15.59 -0.65 10.66
CA PHE A 386 -16.76 0.23 10.68
C PHE A 386 -16.84 1.19 9.48
N GLY A 387 -15.85 1.21 8.58
CA GLY A 387 -15.85 2.07 7.39
C GLY A 387 -14.46 2.42 6.87
N ALA A 388 -14.42 3.36 5.94
CA ALA A 388 -13.18 3.82 5.30
C ALA A 388 -12.90 5.29 5.62
N PHE A 389 -11.64 5.61 5.86
CA PHE A 389 -11.15 6.98 5.95
C PHE A 389 -10.70 7.43 4.55
N VAL A 390 -11.11 8.62 4.17
CA VAL A 390 -10.86 9.16 2.83
C VAL A 390 -10.31 10.57 2.96
N ASP A 391 -9.12 10.79 2.42
CA ASP A 391 -8.54 12.12 2.23
C ASP A 391 -9.18 12.78 1.01
N ILE A 392 -9.79 13.92 1.22
CA ILE A 392 -10.46 14.74 0.19
C ILE A 392 -9.75 16.08 -0.05
N GLY A 393 -8.49 16.19 0.41
CA GLY A 393 -7.64 17.38 0.21
C GLY A 393 -7.76 18.48 1.27
N VAL A 394 -8.55 18.28 2.35
CA VAL A 394 -8.78 19.30 3.40
C VAL A 394 -7.96 19.06 4.68
N HIS A 395 -6.86 18.35 4.61
CA HIS A 395 -5.96 18.03 5.73
C HIS A 395 -6.59 17.29 6.90
N GLN A 396 -7.79 16.76 6.73
CA GLN A 396 -8.52 15.94 7.68
C GLN A 396 -9.27 14.85 6.92
N ASP A 397 -9.01 13.59 7.27
CA ASP A 397 -9.70 12.48 6.65
C ASP A 397 -11.19 12.50 7.01
N GLY A 398 -12.02 12.32 6.00
CA GLY A 398 -13.45 12.09 6.19
C GLY A 398 -13.74 10.60 6.40
N LEU A 399 -14.77 10.29 7.16
CA LEU A 399 -15.22 8.92 7.40
C LEU A 399 -16.42 8.59 6.48
N VAL A 400 -16.25 7.53 5.69
CA VAL A 400 -17.36 6.83 5.03
C VAL A 400 -17.72 5.63 5.89
N HIS A 401 -18.86 5.67 6.58
CA HIS A 401 -19.34 4.55 7.40
C HIS A 401 -19.61 3.31 6.52
N VAL A 402 -19.48 2.10 7.08
CA VAL A 402 -19.69 0.84 6.32
C VAL A 402 -21.04 0.79 5.59
N SER A 403 -22.10 1.35 6.17
CA SER A 403 -23.41 1.44 5.53
C SER A 403 -23.49 2.44 4.37
N ALA A 404 -22.51 3.34 4.24
CA ALA A 404 -22.46 4.37 3.21
C ALA A 404 -21.43 4.06 2.10
N LEU A 405 -20.78 2.89 2.14
CA LEU A 405 -19.79 2.45 1.14
C LEU A 405 -20.44 1.97 -0.16
N ALA A 406 -21.59 1.30 -0.08
CA ALA A 406 -22.29 0.77 -1.24
C ALA A 406 -23.80 0.70 -1.02
N ASN A 407 -24.57 0.54 -2.12
CA ASN A 407 -26.05 0.37 -2.05
C ASN A 407 -26.49 -1.04 -1.62
N LYS A 408 -25.51 -1.94 -1.33
CA LYS A 408 -25.76 -3.29 -0.82
C LYS A 408 -25.16 -3.43 0.59
N PHE A 409 -25.64 -4.44 1.33
CA PHE A 409 -25.04 -4.76 2.63
C PHE A 409 -23.56 -5.16 2.46
N VAL A 410 -22.69 -4.47 3.17
CA VAL A 410 -21.23 -4.70 3.16
C VAL A 410 -20.86 -5.33 4.50
N LYS A 411 -20.35 -6.56 4.46
CA LYS A 411 -19.89 -7.27 5.65
C LYS A 411 -18.44 -6.88 6.02
N ASP A 412 -17.59 -6.75 5.01
CA ASP A 412 -16.20 -6.32 5.17
C ASP A 412 -15.93 -5.12 4.24
N PRO A 413 -15.62 -3.93 4.77
CA PRO A 413 -15.28 -2.75 3.97
C PRO A 413 -14.15 -2.98 2.97
N HIS A 414 -13.19 -3.88 3.25
CA HIS A 414 -12.08 -4.23 2.36
C HIS A 414 -12.51 -4.90 1.05
N GLU A 415 -13.74 -5.45 0.99
CA GLU A 415 -14.30 -5.99 -0.26
C GLU A 415 -14.75 -4.89 -1.23
N VAL A 416 -15.00 -3.67 -0.72
CA VAL A 416 -15.53 -2.54 -1.49
C VAL A 416 -14.45 -1.53 -1.83
N VAL A 417 -13.58 -1.21 -0.86
CA VAL A 417 -12.54 -0.19 -1.01
C VAL A 417 -11.21 -0.69 -0.45
N LYS A 418 -10.11 -0.20 -1.03
CA LYS A 418 -8.74 -0.52 -0.60
C LYS A 418 -7.97 0.77 -0.30
N PRO A 419 -7.02 0.75 0.65
CA PRO A 419 -6.10 1.86 0.85
C PRO A 419 -5.39 2.27 -0.45
N GLY A 420 -5.25 3.58 -0.69
CA GLY A 420 -4.71 4.14 -1.92
C GLY A 420 -5.69 4.22 -3.10
N GLN A 421 -6.90 3.67 -2.97
CA GLN A 421 -7.92 3.75 -4.02
C GLN A 421 -8.54 5.14 -4.09
N ILE A 422 -8.68 5.67 -5.31
CA ILE A 422 -9.43 6.91 -5.55
C ILE A 422 -10.92 6.58 -5.60
N VAL A 423 -11.70 7.30 -4.82
CA VAL A 423 -13.14 7.14 -4.71
C VAL A 423 -13.84 8.49 -4.87
N LYS A 424 -15.04 8.47 -5.45
CA LYS A 424 -15.93 9.63 -5.44
C LYS A 424 -16.76 9.57 -4.17
N VAL A 425 -16.75 10.65 -3.40
CA VAL A 425 -17.48 10.79 -2.15
C VAL A 425 -18.32 12.05 -2.13
N LYS A 426 -19.43 12.00 -1.45
CA LYS A 426 -20.29 13.13 -1.22
C LYS A 426 -20.23 13.51 0.26
N VAL A 427 -20.08 14.79 0.55
CA VAL A 427 -20.07 15.32 1.92
C VAL A 427 -21.49 15.28 2.48
N LEU A 428 -21.68 14.53 3.57
CA LEU A 428 -22.94 14.45 4.28
C LEU A 428 -23.06 15.55 5.33
N ALA A 429 -22.04 15.69 6.17
CA ALA A 429 -21.99 16.66 7.25
C ALA A 429 -20.53 17.02 7.59
N VAL A 430 -20.32 18.25 8.06
CA VAL A 430 -19.03 18.76 8.54
C VAL A 430 -19.23 19.27 9.97
N ASP A 431 -18.53 18.67 10.93
CA ASP A 431 -18.49 19.13 12.33
C ASP A 431 -17.14 19.81 12.58
N VAL A 432 -17.08 21.12 12.33
CA VAL A 432 -15.88 21.92 12.45
C VAL A 432 -15.31 21.91 13.89
N PRO A 433 -16.12 22.07 14.97
CA PRO A 433 -15.63 21.99 16.35
C PRO A 433 -14.96 20.68 16.71
N ARG A 434 -15.47 19.56 16.18
CA ARG A 434 -14.92 18.21 16.45
C ARG A 434 -13.95 17.74 15.38
N GLN A 435 -13.69 18.54 14.35
CA GLN A 435 -12.86 18.20 13.21
C GLN A 435 -13.28 16.85 12.56
N ARG A 436 -14.58 16.67 12.32
CA ARG A 436 -15.11 15.45 11.72
C ARG A 436 -15.85 15.74 10.43
N ILE A 437 -15.57 14.91 9.42
CA ILE A 437 -16.23 14.95 8.12
C ILE A 437 -16.94 13.62 7.93
N SER A 438 -18.25 13.64 7.71
CA SER A 438 -19.03 12.47 7.35
C SER A 438 -19.22 12.44 5.84
N LEU A 439 -18.82 11.34 5.22
CA LEU A 439 -18.86 11.13 3.78
C LEU A 439 -19.74 9.94 3.41
N THR A 440 -20.19 9.88 2.17
CA THR A 440 -20.85 8.73 1.57
C THR A 440 -20.32 8.49 0.15
N MET A 441 -20.20 7.23 -0.24
CA MET A 441 -19.97 6.82 -1.63
C MET A 441 -21.28 6.62 -2.40
N ARG A 442 -22.41 6.66 -1.71
CA ARG A 442 -23.75 6.58 -2.31
C ARG A 442 -24.19 7.98 -2.73
N MET A 443 -24.17 8.25 -4.01
CA MET A 443 -24.46 9.59 -4.55
C MET A 443 -25.91 10.05 -4.34
N GLU A 444 -26.82 9.10 -4.10
CA GLU A 444 -28.24 9.33 -3.86
C GLU A 444 -28.57 9.77 -2.43
N ASP A 445 -27.63 9.57 -1.48
CA ASP A 445 -27.85 9.96 -0.08
C ASP A 445 -28.09 11.48 0.02
N ALA A 446 -29.16 11.88 0.72
CA ALA A 446 -29.43 13.29 0.99
C ALA A 446 -28.35 13.86 1.94
N ALA A 447 -27.83 15.03 1.62
CA ALA A 447 -26.99 15.79 2.54
C ALA A 447 -27.82 16.13 3.78
N ALA A 448 -27.23 15.91 4.97
CA ALA A 448 -27.90 16.30 6.22
C ALA A 448 -28.07 17.84 6.23
N THR A 449 -29.27 18.32 6.08
CA THR A 449 -29.60 19.71 6.40
C THR A 449 -29.27 19.91 7.87
N THR A 450 -28.47 20.91 8.18
CA THR A 450 -28.11 21.36 9.53
C THR A 450 -29.38 21.84 10.26
N THR A 451 -30.14 20.92 10.82
CA THR A 451 -31.13 21.20 11.85
C THR A 451 -30.51 20.74 13.16
N GLN A 452 -30.18 21.71 14.01
CA GLN A 452 -29.88 21.45 15.41
C GLN A 452 -30.98 20.57 15.99
N PRO A 453 -30.69 19.52 16.76
CA PRO A 453 -31.72 18.78 17.45
C PRO A 453 -32.33 19.71 18.50
N ASP A 454 -33.62 20.07 18.31
CA ASP A 454 -34.44 20.72 19.29
C ASP A 454 -34.56 19.79 20.52
N PRO A 455 -34.23 20.25 21.74
CA PRO A 455 -34.29 19.40 22.93
C PRO A 455 -35.73 19.19 23.45
N ARG A 456 -36.76 19.55 22.67
CA ARG A 456 -38.15 19.51 23.09
C ARG A 456 -39.08 18.82 22.09
N ALA A 457 -38.92 17.53 21.89
CA ALA A 457 -39.97 16.73 21.25
C ALA A 457 -40.12 15.40 22.00
N GLY A 458 -40.60 15.49 23.22
CA GLY A 458 -41.25 14.40 23.92
C GLY A 458 -42.71 14.39 23.56
N GLY A 459 -43.14 13.60 22.57
CA GLY A 459 -44.55 13.31 22.30
C GLY A 459 -45.10 12.22 23.23
N PRO A 460 -46.40 12.20 23.51
CA PRO A 460 -46.99 11.44 24.61
C PRO A 460 -47.11 9.95 24.27
N ARG A 461 -46.63 9.08 25.16
CA ARG A 461 -47.00 7.66 25.18
C ARG A 461 -48.19 7.45 26.07
N ASP A 462 -49.21 6.85 25.51
CA ASP A 462 -50.46 6.45 26.13
C ASP A 462 -50.29 5.69 27.43
N ALA A 463 -51.08 6.11 28.39
CA ALA A 463 -51.31 5.50 29.68
C ALA A 463 -52.20 4.26 29.54
N ARG A 464 -51.75 3.13 30.07
CA ARG A 464 -52.58 2.07 30.69
C ARG A 464 -51.66 1.09 31.40
N ASP A 465 -51.55 1.19 32.65
CA ASP A 465 -51.98 0.33 33.74
C ASP A 465 -51.39 0.78 35.08
N ARG A 466 -52.32 1.21 35.94
CA ARG A 466 -52.04 1.52 37.33
C ARG A 466 -52.09 0.24 38.16
N ARG A 467 -51.11 0.06 39.07
CA ARG A 467 -51.38 -0.37 40.45
C ARG A 467 -50.30 0.12 41.40
N PRO A 468 -50.58 0.35 42.70
CA PRO A 468 -49.96 1.40 43.50
C PRO A 468 -48.96 0.92 44.57
N ALA A 469 -48.12 1.86 44.92
CA ALA A 469 -47.50 2.16 46.20
C ALA A 469 -46.98 1.03 47.08
N ASP A 470 -45.69 1.05 47.41
CA ASP A 470 -45.35 1.15 48.82
C ASP A 470 -44.08 1.98 49.05
N GLN A 471 -44.10 2.71 50.15
CA GLN A 471 -43.08 3.63 50.63
C GLN A 471 -41.93 2.86 51.27
N GLN A 472 -40.68 3.28 51.10
CA GLN A 472 -39.83 3.72 52.20
C GLN A 472 -38.33 3.61 51.95
N ARG A 473 -37.65 4.65 52.39
CA ARG A 473 -36.31 4.79 52.95
C ARG A 473 -35.11 5.01 52.00
N GLY A 474 -34.53 6.20 52.28
CA GLY A 474 -33.28 6.70 51.83
C GLY A 474 -32.10 5.79 52.20
N GLY A 475 -31.16 5.76 51.31
CA GLY A 475 -29.86 5.15 51.48
C GLY A 475 -28.82 5.89 50.63
N SER A 476 -27.88 6.52 51.31
CA SER A 476 -26.72 7.22 50.80
C SER A 476 -25.99 6.38 49.77
N ARG A 477 -25.69 6.94 48.58
CA ARG A 477 -24.81 6.34 47.63
C ARG A 477 -23.34 6.49 48.10
N GLU A 478 -22.71 5.39 48.43
CA GLU A 478 -21.27 5.28 48.56
C GLU A 478 -20.62 5.41 47.14
N PRO A 479 -19.45 6.06 47.05
CA PRO A 479 -18.72 6.16 45.81
C PRO A 479 -18.14 4.81 45.39
N GLN A 480 -18.34 4.44 44.13
CA GLN A 480 -17.74 3.22 43.53
C GLN A 480 -16.22 3.30 43.54
N PRO A 481 -15.51 2.18 43.76
CA PRO A 481 -14.05 2.17 43.84
C PRO A 481 -13.43 2.46 42.46
N ILE A 482 -12.54 3.44 42.44
CA ILE A 482 -11.70 3.79 41.29
C ILE A 482 -10.86 2.57 40.94
N GLY A 483 -10.94 2.13 39.68
CA GLY A 483 -10.22 0.94 39.20
C GLY A 483 -8.72 1.01 39.43
N ALA A 484 -8.10 -0.14 39.69
CA ALA A 484 -6.69 -0.29 40.02
C ALA A 484 -5.71 0.44 39.09
N PHE A 485 -6.11 0.63 37.84
CA PHE A 485 -5.33 1.34 36.84
C PHE A 485 -5.26 2.86 37.07
N ALA A 486 -6.34 3.48 37.54
CA ALA A 486 -6.39 4.90 37.84
C ALA A 486 -5.55 5.24 39.09
N LEU A 487 -5.49 4.32 40.06
CA LEU A 487 -4.65 4.43 41.26
C LEU A 487 -3.15 4.29 40.92
N ALA A 488 -2.78 3.43 39.97
CA ALA A 488 -1.41 3.27 39.51
C ALA A 488 -0.90 4.52 38.76
N LEU A 489 -1.76 5.15 37.96
CA LEU A 489 -1.43 6.37 37.23
C LEU A 489 -1.27 7.61 38.11
N ALA A 490 -2.06 7.69 39.20
CA ALA A 490 -1.95 8.75 40.22
C ALA A 490 -0.63 8.67 40.97
N ARG A 491 -0.21 7.45 41.39
CA ARG A 491 1.07 7.22 42.08
C ARG A 491 2.32 7.46 41.24
N ALA A 492 2.21 7.32 39.91
CA ALA A 492 3.31 7.61 38.95
C ALA A 492 3.54 9.12 38.74
N LYS A 493 2.53 9.97 39.00
CA LYS A 493 2.63 11.43 38.90
C LYS A 493 3.19 12.11 40.16
N GLU A 494 3.16 11.46 41.28
CA GLU A 494 3.71 12.01 42.53
C GLU A 494 5.21 11.74 42.75
N LYS A 495 5.87 11.02 41.80
CA LYS A 495 7.31 10.69 41.85
C LYS A 495 8.12 11.40 40.76
N LYS A 496 7.69 12.58 40.31
CA LYS A 496 8.52 13.46 39.48
C LYS A 496 8.61 14.86 40.10
#